data_57f84e207defcce337ec9808642e38c5
#
_entry.id   57f84e207defcce337ec9808642e38c5
#
_cell.length_a   1.000
_cell.length_b   1.000
_cell.length_c   1.000
_cell.angle_alpha   90.00
_cell.angle_beta   90.00
_cell.angle_gamma   90.00
#
_symmetry.space_group_name_H-M   'P 1'
#
loop_
_entity.id
_entity.type
_entity.pdbx_description
1 polymer ?
#
loop_
_entity_poly.entity_id
_entity_poly.type
_entity_poly.pdbx_seq_one_letter_code
_entity_poly.pdbx_strand_id
1 'polypeptide(L)'
;HKASYGKIREYLNGDELDSVMNYPFRRILVDFILGHSDAKLAQRLVLSLYENYPLENFYAMMNLVGSHDEVRIMTILGEAQINEFMPDTEIADYQLPLEQYKLAMQRLKLLATWQMTFPGVPSIYYGDEVGMQGYKDPHNRGSFIWGNEDKKLLEWYKQIIAVRNANPALRTGSFKLLQAEDDIFIYSRVINQGIDVFGQPAENG
;
A
#
# COMPACT_ATOMS: atom_id res chain seq x y z
N HIS A 1 -12.10 -1.27 -11.00
CA HIS A 1 -11.59 -0.05 -11.63
C HIS A 1 -10.48 0.57 -10.79
N LYS A 2 -9.59 1.33 -11.43
CA LYS A 2 -8.48 2.02 -10.77
C LYS A 2 -8.95 3.40 -10.30
N ALA A 3 -8.58 3.82 -9.10
CA ALA A 3 -8.79 5.20 -8.66
C ALA A 3 -8.08 6.18 -9.62
N SER A 4 -8.67 7.34 -9.83
CA SER A 4 -8.14 8.36 -10.74
C SER A 4 -8.54 9.74 -10.26
N TYR A 5 -7.76 10.75 -10.63
CA TYR A 5 -8.11 12.17 -10.44
C TYR A 5 -9.09 12.72 -11.50
N GLY A 6 -9.48 11.91 -12.48
CA GLY A 6 -10.31 12.30 -13.63
C GLY A 6 -11.65 11.59 -13.71
N LYS A 7 -12.12 11.34 -14.95
CA LYS A 7 -13.44 10.78 -15.28
C LYS A 7 -13.83 9.48 -14.56
N ILE A 8 -12.87 8.69 -14.09
CA ILE A 8 -13.13 7.40 -13.41
C ILE A 8 -13.84 7.60 -12.05
N ARG A 9 -13.87 8.81 -11.50
CA ARG A 9 -14.69 9.12 -10.31
C ARG A 9 -16.19 8.91 -10.52
N GLU A 10 -16.65 8.94 -11.77
CA GLU A 10 -18.05 8.72 -12.14
C GLU A 10 -18.56 7.37 -11.60
N TYR A 11 -17.71 6.34 -11.55
CA TYR A 11 -18.07 5.01 -11.00
C TYR A 11 -18.34 5.00 -9.48
N LEU A 12 -17.98 6.07 -8.76
CA LEU A 12 -18.16 6.19 -7.32
C LEU A 12 -19.22 7.26 -6.94
N ASN A 13 -20.05 7.68 -7.88
CA ASN A 13 -21.09 8.69 -7.64
C ASN A 13 -22.34 8.13 -6.94
N GLY A 14 -22.28 6.88 -6.46
CA GLY A 14 -23.35 6.26 -5.67
C GLY A 14 -24.21 5.25 -6.43
N ASP A 15 -24.07 5.16 -7.75
CA ASP A 15 -24.96 4.35 -8.59
C ASP A 15 -24.31 3.05 -9.09
N GLU A 16 -22.96 2.92 -9.03
CA GLU A 16 -22.25 1.81 -9.66
C GLU A 16 -21.37 1.01 -8.70
N LEU A 17 -20.34 1.63 -8.10
CA LEU A 17 -19.35 0.96 -7.27
C LEU A 17 -19.17 1.66 -5.92
N ASP A 18 -19.02 0.87 -4.86
CA ASP A 18 -18.69 1.37 -3.52
C ASP A 18 -17.18 1.66 -3.38
N SER A 19 -16.35 0.99 -4.17
CA SER A 19 -14.90 1.04 -4.02
C SER A 19 -14.15 0.80 -5.33
N VAL A 20 -12.91 1.26 -5.37
CA VAL A 20 -11.97 1.06 -6.47
C VAL A 20 -10.57 0.71 -5.95
N MET A 21 -9.75 0.13 -6.82
CA MET A 21 -8.34 -0.16 -6.54
C MET A 21 -7.53 1.14 -6.51
N ASN A 22 -6.93 1.46 -5.37
CA ASN A 22 -6.24 2.73 -5.14
C ASN A 22 -4.77 2.71 -5.64
N TYR A 23 -4.59 2.66 -6.94
CA TYR A 23 -3.26 2.74 -7.57
C TYR A 23 -2.55 4.09 -7.31
N PRO A 24 -3.23 5.25 -7.24
CA PRO A 24 -2.59 6.49 -6.81
C PRO A 24 -1.95 6.37 -5.43
N PHE A 25 -2.62 5.76 -4.46
CA PHE A 25 -2.05 5.50 -3.13
C PHE A 25 -0.75 4.69 -3.24
N ARG A 26 -0.78 3.56 -3.98
CA ARG A 26 0.42 2.74 -4.22
C ARG A 26 1.57 3.59 -4.76
N ARG A 27 1.32 4.39 -5.78
CA ARG A 27 2.33 5.24 -6.40
C ARG A 27 2.91 6.25 -5.42
N ILE A 28 2.07 6.94 -4.65
CA ILE A 28 2.51 7.90 -3.63
C ILE A 28 3.47 7.25 -2.64
N LEU A 29 3.11 6.07 -2.12
CA LEU A 29 3.92 5.37 -1.13
C LEU A 29 5.25 4.90 -1.71
N VAL A 30 5.22 4.27 -2.87
CA VAL A 30 6.43 3.74 -3.52
C VAL A 30 7.38 4.87 -3.89
N ASP A 31 6.88 5.94 -4.51
CA ASP A 31 7.71 7.09 -4.91
C ASP A 31 8.35 7.77 -3.69
N PHE A 32 7.60 7.91 -2.59
CA PHE A 32 8.12 8.50 -1.35
C PHE A 32 9.18 7.60 -0.69
N ILE A 33 8.93 6.30 -0.56
CA ILE A 33 9.86 5.37 0.08
C ILE A 33 11.16 5.17 -0.73
N LEU A 34 11.08 5.29 -2.06
CA LEU A 34 12.25 5.25 -2.94
C LEU A 34 12.98 6.60 -3.05
N GLY A 35 12.45 7.67 -2.43
CA GLY A 35 13.04 9.00 -2.53
C GLY A 35 12.81 9.69 -3.88
N HIS A 36 11.88 9.18 -4.69
CA HIS A 36 11.47 9.81 -5.96
C HIS A 36 10.55 11.03 -5.75
N SER A 37 9.97 11.17 -4.57
CA SER A 37 9.18 12.32 -4.15
C SER A 37 9.48 12.68 -2.70
N ASP A 38 9.38 13.97 -2.38
CA ASP A 38 9.45 14.46 -1.01
C ASP A 38 8.09 14.35 -0.28
N ALA A 39 8.11 14.56 1.03
CA ALA A 39 6.91 14.50 1.86
C ALA A 39 5.86 15.56 1.46
N LYS A 40 6.28 16.73 0.94
CA LYS A 40 5.36 17.78 0.51
C LYS A 40 4.58 17.39 -0.74
N LEU A 41 5.23 16.68 -1.68
CA LEU A 41 4.54 16.14 -2.85
C LEU A 41 3.60 15.00 -2.43
N ALA A 42 4.07 14.07 -1.59
CA ALA A 42 3.24 13.00 -1.06
C ALA A 42 2.01 13.55 -0.34
N GLN A 43 2.17 14.59 0.49
CA GLN A 43 1.07 15.33 1.15
C GLN A 43 0.03 15.83 0.16
N ARG A 44 0.46 16.60 -0.85
CA ARG A 44 -0.46 17.17 -1.84
C ARG A 44 -1.26 16.08 -2.56
N LEU A 45 -0.62 14.99 -2.91
CA LEU A 45 -1.26 13.88 -3.61
C LEU A 45 -2.25 13.12 -2.69
N VAL A 46 -1.88 12.88 -1.42
CA VAL A 46 -2.76 12.26 -0.43
C VAL A 46 -3.98 13.13 -0.14
N LEU A 47 -3.79 14.44 0.08
CA LEU A 47 -4.89 15.36 0.31
C LEU A 47 -5.78 15.48 -0.92
N SER A 48 -5.21 15.48 -2.12
CA SER A 48 -5.99 15.46 -3.36
C SER A 48 -6.88 14.22 -3.49
N LEU A 49 -6.40 13.03 -3.05
CA LEU A 49 -7.27 11.84 -2.97
C LEU A 49 -8.37 12.04 -1.94
N TYR A 50 -8.03 12.51 -0.74
CA TYR A 50 -8.99 12.74 0.35
C TYR A 50 -10.09 13.73 -0.03
N GLU A 51 -9.76 14.81 -0.73
CA GLU A 51 -10.69 15.88 -1.12
C GLU A 51 -11.53 15.54 -2.34
N ASN A 52 -11.08 14.63 -3.20
CA ASN A 52 -11.72 14.34 -4.48
C ASN A 52 -12.70 13.14 -4.43
N TYR A 53 -12.78 12.42 -3.33
CA TYR A 53 -13.71 11.30 -3.17
C TYR A 53 -14.65 11.53 -2.00
N PRO A 54 -15.94 11.10 -2.10
CA PRO A 54 -16.81 11.04 -0.93
C PRO A 54 -16.12 10.26 0.20
N LEU A 55 -16.39 10.66 1.44
CA LEU A 55 -15.69 10.13 2.60
C LEU A 55 -15.80 8.61 2.71
N GLU A 56 -17.00 8.09 2.51
CA GLU A 56 -17.32 6.65 2.56
C GLU A 56 -16.53 5.90 1.49
N ASN A 57 -16.49 6.39 0.27
CA ASN A 57 -15.72 5.78 -0.83
C ASN A 57 -14.22 5.83 -0.57
N PHE A 58 -13.70 6.95 -0.01
CA PHE A 58 -12.27 7.06 0.34
C PHE A 58 -11.88 6.02 1.39
N TYR A 59 -12.72 5.79 2.42
CA TYR A 59 -12.48 4.78 3.45
C TYR A 59 -12.74 3.34 2.97
N ALA A 60 -13.48 3.17 1.88
CA ALA A 60 -13.72 1.87 1.24
C ALA A 60 -12.68 1.53 0.17
N MET A 61 -11.81 2.48 -0.25
CA MET A 61 -10.80 2.21 -1.28
C MET A 61 -9.88 1.07 -0.93
N MET A 62 -9.64 0.19 -1.91
CA MET A 62 -8.68 -0.92 -1.79
C MET A 62 -7.25 -0.38 -1.92
N ASN A 63 -6.59 -0.16 -0.80
CA ASN A 63 -5.22 0.32 -0.73
C ASN A 63 -4.25 -0.84 -0.97
N LEU A 64 -3.87 -1.02 -2.22
CA LEU A 64 -2.91 -2.04 -2.64
C LEU A 64 -1.49 -1.48 -2.72
N VAL A 65 -0.50 -2.36 -2.58
CA VAL A 65 0.92 -2.08 -2.86
C VAL A 65 1.48 -3.03 -3.91
N GLY A 66 0.92 -4.21 -4.04
CA GLY A 66 1.17 -5.18 -5.09
C GLY A 66 -0.11 -5.59 -5.81
N SER A 67 0.00 -6.05 -7.05
CA SER A 67 -1.09 -6.64 -7.83
C SER A 67 -0.54 -7.48 -8.98
N HIS A 68 -1.43 -8.20 -9.66
CA HIS A 68 -1.09 -8.96 -10.87
C HIS A 68 -0.77 -8.07 -12.09
N ASP A 69 -1.05 -6.76 -12.02
CA ASP A 69 -0.73 -5.80 -13.10
C ASP A 69 0.62 -5.10 -12.89
N GLU A 70 1.29 -5.35 -11.78
CA GLU A 70 2.46 -4.61 -11.36
C GLU A 70 3.64 -5.54 -11.08
N VAL A 71 4.85 -5.04 -11.23
CA VAL A 71 6.07 -5.71 -10.73
C VAL A 71 5.93 -5.96 -9.23
N ARG A 72 6.38 -7.12 -8.75
CA ARG A 72 6.34 -7.48 -7.32
C ARG A 72 6.97 -6.38 -6.47
N ILE A 73 6.34 -6.07 -5.34
CA ILE A 73 6.76 -4.94 -4.50
C ILE A 73 8.19 -5.12 -3.95
N MET A 74 8.60 -6.33 -3.61
CA MET A 74 9.98 -6.62 -3.18
C MET A 74 11.00 -6.27 -4.27
N THR A 75 10.70 -6.63 -5.52
CA THR A 75 11.55 -6.34 -6.69
C THR A 75 11.72 -4.84 -6.92
N ILE A 76 10.62 -4.08 -6.77
CA ILE A 76 10.63 -2.61 -6.90
C ILE A 76 11.44 -1.98 -5.77
N LEU A 77 11.14 -2.33 -4.51
CA LEU A 77 11.77 -1.72 -3.34
C LEU A 77 13.25 -2.07 -3.20
N GLY A 78 13.69 -3.18 -3.83
CA GLY A 78 15.08 -3.56 -3.96
C GLY A 78 15.80 -2.93 -5.14
N GLU A 79 15.10 -2.11 -5.94
CA GLU A 79 15.66 -1.45 -7.12
C GLU A 79 16.36 -2.46 -8.05
N ALA A 80 15.65 -3.55 -8.37
CA ALA A 80 16.18 -4.64 -9.20
C ALA A 80 16.72 -4.10 -10.53
N GLN A 81 17.93 -4.54 -10.88
CA GLN A 81 18.62 -4.15 -12.11
C GLN A 81 18.15 -5.02 -13.30
N ILE A 82 16.85 -4.96 -13.58
CA ILE A 82 16.22 -5.67 -14.70
C ILE A 82 15.87 -4.66 -15.79
N ASN A 83 16.23 -4.97 -17.01
CA ASN A 83 15.87 -4.18 -18.17
C ASN A 83 15.17 -5.05 -19.24
N GLU A 84 14.49 -4.42 -20.16
CA GLU A 84 13.70 -5.08 -21.21
C GLU A 84 14.54 -5.83 -22.28
N PHE A 85 15.87 -5.66 -22.26
CA PHE A 85 16.79 -6.38 -23.16
C PHE A 85 17.34 -7.66 -22.53
N MET A 86 17.06 -7.93 -21.26
CA MET A 86 17.46 -9.18 -20.62
C MET A 86 16.65 -10.33 -21.20
N PRO A 87 17.28 -11.52 -21.44
CA PRO A 87 16.56 -12.72 -21.82
C PRO A 87 15.47 -13.08 -20.79
N ASP A 88 14.33 -13.56 -21.28
CA ASP A 88 13.19 -13.90 -20.43
C ASP A 88 13.54 -14.94 -19.35
N THR A 89 14.43 -15.89 -19.68
CA THR A 89 14.96 -16.87 -18.73
C THR A 89 15.76 -16.25 -17.60
N GLU A 90 16.54 -15.20 -17.88
CA GLU A 90 17.29 -14.47 -16.84
C GLU A 90 16.37 -13.63 -15.96
N ILE A 91 15.32 -13.05 -16.56
CA ILE A 91 14.29 -12.32 -15.82
C ILE A 91 13.51 -13.26 -14.89
N ALA A 92 13.17 -14.45 -15.37
CA ALA A 92 12.44 -15.46 -14.61
C ALA A 92 13.20 -15.93 -13.36
N ASP A 93 14.52 -16.08 -13.47
CA ASP A 93 15.39 -16.57 -12.42
C ASP A 93 16.02 -15.44 -11.58
N TYR A 94 15.72 -14.17 -11.90
CA TYR A 94 16.34 -13.04 -11.22
C TYR A 94 15.95 -13.00 -9.76
N GLN A 95 16.97 -12.88 -8.90
CA GLN A 95 16.80 -12.65 -7.48
C GLN A 95 17.64 -11.42 -7.06
N LEU A 96 17.07 -10.60 -6.19
CA LEU A 96 17.77 -9.47 -5.61
C LEU A 96 19.04 -9.92 -4.91
N PRO A 97 20.19 -9.27 -5.13
CA PRO A 97 21.37 -9.44 -4.29
C PRO A 97 21.02 -9.25 -2.81
N LEU A 98 21.71 -9.95 -1.92
CA LEU A 98 21.40 -10.01 -0.48
C LEU A 98 21.20 -8.62 0.15
N GLU A 99 22.06 -7.66 -0.16
CA GLU A 99 21.98 -6.32 0.42
C GLU A 99 20.76 -5.54 -0.10
N GLN A 100 20.43 -5.68 -1.39
CA GLN A 100 19.22 -5.11 -1.96
C GLN A 100 17.96 -5.76 -1.38
N TYR A 101 17.97 -7.08 -1.17
CA TYR A 101 16.88 -7.80 -0.50
C TYR A 101 16.66 -7.29 0.93
N LYS A 102 17.74 -7.11 1.71
CA LYS A 102 17.65 -6.55 3.07
C LYS A 102 17.08 -5.14 3.09
N LEU A 103 17.50 -4.29 2.16
CA LEU A 103 16.97 -2.93 2.02
C LEU A 103 15.49 -2.96 1.61
N ALA A 104 15.13 -3.77 0.62
CA ALA A 104 13.74 -3.97 0.19
C ALA A 104 12.85 -4.42 1.36
N MET A 105 13.36 -5.33 2.20
CA MET A 105 12.67 -5.80 3.40
C MET A 105 12.38 -4.67 4.39
N GLN A 106 13.33 -3.78 4.64
CA GLN A 106 13.13 -2.63 5.53
C GLN A 106 12.10 -1.66 4.96
N ARG A 107 12.22 -1.34 3.67
CA ARG A 107 11.30 -0.49 2.93
C ARG A 107 9.88 -1.08 2.90
N LEU A 108 9.75 -2.39 2.69
CA LEU A 108 8.46 -3.07 2.67
C LEU A 108 7.78 -3.05 4.03
N LYS A 109 8.51 -3.23 5.12
CA LYS A 109 7.95 -3.10 6.47
C LYS A 109 7.40 -1.69 6.73
N LEU A 110 8.12 -0.66 6.33
CA LEU A 110 7.66 0.72 6.44
C LEU A 110 6.40 0.96 5.58
N LEU A 111 6.42 0.50 4.35
CA LEU A 111 5.30 0.60 3.42
C LEU A 111 4.05 -0.14 3.93
N ALA A 112 4.21 -1.38 4.42
CA ALA A 112 3.12 -2.16 5.01
C ALA A 112 2.55 -1.48 6.27
N THR A 113 3.41 -0.85 7.09
CA THR A 113 2.95 -0.06 8.25
C THR A 113 2.07 1.09 7.78
N TRP A 114 2.48 1.83 6.76
CA TRP A 114 1.67 2.91 6.22
C TRP A 114 0.35 2.38 5.65
N GLN A 115 0.38 1.32 4.85
CA GLN A 115 -0.80 0.67 4.29
C GLN A 115 -1.82 0.26 5.37
N MET A 116 -1.35 -0.32 6.48
CA MET A 116 -2.20 -0.82 7.57
C MET A 116 -2.74 0.29 8.48
N THR A 117 -2.10 1.45 8.52
CA THR A 117 -2.50 2.56 9.39
C THR A 117 -3.25 3.68 8.65
N PHE A 118 -3.21 3.68 7.32
CA PHE A 118 -3.88 4.68 6.48
C PHE A 118 -5.40 4.39 6.34
N PRO A 119 -6.26 5.43 6.10
CA PRO A 119 -7.66 5.22 5.76
C PRO A 119 -7.84 4.36 4.50
N GLY A 120 -8.84 3.51 4.50
CA GLY A 120 -9.13 2.59 3.41
C GLY A 120 -8.96 1.12 3.80
N VAL A 121 -9.16 0.22 2.86
CA VAL A 121 -9.09 -1.23 3.04
C VAL A 121 -7.75 -1.74 2.51
N PRO A 122 -6.82 -2.19 3.37
CA PRO A 122 -5.56 -2.77 2.93
C PRO A 122 -5.81 -4.02 2.06
N SER A 123 -5.18 -4.06 0.89
CA SER A 123 -5.24 -5.22 -0.01
C SER A 123 -3.83 -5.75 -0.22
N ILE A 124 -3.58 -6.98 0.23
CA ILE A 124 -2.28 -7.65 0.10
C ILE A 124 -2.35 -8.58 -1.10
N TYR A 125 -1.45 -8.39 -2.06
CA TYR A 125 -1.28 -9.33 -3.15
C TYR A 125 -0.51 -10.54 -2.65
N TYR A 126 -1.00 -11.76 -2.95
CA TYR A 126 -0.41 -13.00 -2.44
C TYR A 126 1.10 -13.05 -2.67
N GLY A 127 1.82 -13.45 -1.64
CA GLY A 127 3.28 -13.59 -1.69
C GLY A 127 4.05 -12.31 -1.32
N ASP A 128 3.43 -11.13 -1.33
CA ASP A 128 4.10 -9.92 -0.85
C ASP A 128 4.45 -10.03 0.64
N GLU A 129 3.56 -10.67 1.43
CA GLU A 129 3.72 -10.94 2.87
C GLU A 129 4.85 -11.93 3.20
N VAL A 130 5.36 -12.64 2.21
CA VAL A 130 6.47 -13.62 2.35
C VAL A 130 7.68 -13.29 1.50
N GLY A 131 7.70 -12.10 0.88
CA GLY A 131 8.86 -11.58 0.17
C GLY A 131 9.06 -12.14 -1.25
N MET A 132 7.97 -12.61 -1.90
CA MET A 132 8.06 -13.04 -3.30
C MET A 132 8.56 -11.93 -4.21
N GLN A 133 9.45 -12.30 -5.12
CA GLN A 133 10.00 -11.44 -6.15
C GLN A 133 9.41 -11.82 -7.51
N GLY A 134 9.52 -10.94 -8.48
CA GLY A 134 9.07 -11.16 -9.85
C GLY A 134 8.95 -9.85 -10.60
N TYR A 135 9.25 -9.87 -11.88
CA TYR A 135 9.17 -8.69 -12.76
C TYR A 135 7.77 -8.55 -13.35
N LYS A 136 7.62 -7.94 -14.51
CA LYS A 136 6.33 -7.78 -15.22
C LYS A 136 5.70 -9.13 -15.53
N ASP A 137 4.42 -9.13 -15.90
CA ASP A 137 3.71 -10.30 -16.38
C ASP A 137 4.56 -11.05 -17.45
N PRO A 138 4.72 -12.39 -17.34
CA PRO A 138 4.07 -13.30 -16.38
C PRO A 138 4.82 -13.50 -15.04
N HIS A 139 6.01 -12.96 -14.84
CA HIS A 139 6.92 -13.27 -13.74
C HIS A 139 6.39 -12.78 -12.36
N ASN A 140 5.50 -11.77 -12.34
CA ASN A 140 4.82 -11.32 -11.12
C ASN A 140 3.72 -12.28 -10.63
N ARG A 141 3.35 -13.29 -11.46
CA ARG A 141 2.26 -14.26 -11.20
C ARG A 141 2.77 -15.66 -10.86
N GLY A 142 4.02 -15.79 -10.42
CA GLY A 142 4.60 -17.06 -10.00
C GLY A 142 3.76 -17.76 -8.92
N SER A 143 3.88 -19.09 -8.84
CA SER A 143 3.23 -19.88 -7.79
C SER A 143 3.73 -19.45 -6.40
N PHE A 144 2.87 -19.58 -5.37
CA PHE A 144 3.27 -19.29 -4.02
C PHE A 144 4.44 -20.18 -3.56
N ILE A 145 5.41 -19.59 -2.86
CA ILE A 145 6.70 -20.23 -2.50
C ILE A 145 6.61 -21.09 -1.23
N TRP A 146 5.68 -22.07 -1.22
CA TRP A 146 5.47 -22.97 -0.09
C TRP A 146 6.78 -23.58 0.44
N GLY A 147 7.00 -23.41 1.76
CA GLY A 147 8.21 -23.91 2.44
C GLY A 147 9.43 -23.01 2.34
N ASN A 148 9.39 -21.95 1.51
CA ASN A 148 10.48 -20.99 1.31
C ASN A 148 10.06 -19.55 1.70
N GLU A 149 9.03 -19.42 2.52
CA GLU A 149 8.51 -18.13 2.97
C GLU A 149 9.52 -17.39 3.85
N ASP A 150 9.66 -16.09 3.67
CA ASP A 150 10.32 -15.26 4.70
C ASP A 150 9.42 -15.17 5.94
N LYS A 151 9.68 -16.05 6.91
CA LYS A 151 8.90 -16.16 8.14
C LYS A 151 8.97 -14.91 9.00
N LYS A 152 10.05 -14.11 8.91
CA LYS A 152 10.18 -12.85 9.66
C LYS A 152 9.29 -11.77 9.07
N LEU A 153 9.18 -11.71 7.75
CA LEU A 153 8.27 -10.79 7.08
C LEU A 153 6.82 -11.19 7.31
N LEU A 154 6.51 -12.48 7.19
CA LEU A 154 5.15 -12.99 7.45
C LEU A 154 4.70 -12.66 8.88
N GLU A 155 5.57 -12.84 9.87
CA GLU A 155 5.25 -12.49 11.25
C GLU A 155 5.04 -10.99 11.43
N TRP A 156 5.82 -10.16 10.76
CA TRP A 156 5.61 -8.71 10.74
C TRP A 156 4.23 -8.34 10.19
N TYR A 157 3.82 -8.92 9.06
CA TYR A 157 2.49 -8.68 8.50
C TYR A 157 1.38 -9.09 9.46
N LYS A 158 1.49 -10.26 10.10
CA LYS A 158 0.53 -10.70 11.13
C LYS A 158 0.42 -9.70 12.28
N GLN A 159 1.56 -9.21 12.77
CA GLN A 159 1.59 -8.24 13.87
C GLN A 159 0.93 -6.91 13.48
N ILE A 160 1.26 -6.34 12.33
CA ILE A 160 0.70 -5.04 11.95
C ILE A 160 -0.79 -5.14 11.57
N ILE A 161 -1.23 -6.27 11.03
CA ILE A 161 -2.65 -6.56 10.80
C ILE A 161 -3.38 -6.68 12.15
N ALA A 162 -2.80 -7.37 13.14
CA ALA A 162 -3.37 -7.47 14.48
C ALA A 162 -3.49 -6.09 15.15
N VAL A 163 -2.47 -5.22 15.00
CA VAL A 163 -2.52 -3.84 15.47
C VAL A 163 -3.70 -3.08 14.84
N ARG A 164 -3.88 -3.18 13.51
CA ARG A 164 -5.01 -2.54 12.83
C ARG A 164 -6.35 -3.05 13.35
N ASN A 165 -6.48 -4.37 13.49
CA ASN A 165 -7.75 -5.00 13.91
C ASN A 165 -8.11 -4.65 15.35
N ALA A 166 -7.12 -4.54 16.24
CA ALA A 166 -7.32 -4.17 17.65
C ALA A 166 -7.57 -2.66 17.85
N ASN A 167 -7.39 -1.82 16.83
CA ASN A 167 -7.50 -0.37 16.98
C ASN A 167 -8.56 0.21 16.03
N PRO A 168 -9.78 0.50 16.49
CA PRO A 168 -10.84 1.10 15.69
C PRO A 168 -10.40 2.40 14.99
N ALA A 169 -9.53 3.19 15.63
CA ALA A 169 -9.00 4.41 15.04
C ALA A 169 -8.28 4.16 13.70
N LEU A 170 -7.63 3.02 13.52
CA LEU A 170 -6.96 2.68 12.26
C LEU A 170 -7.96 2.22 11.16
N ARG A 171 -9.17 1.81 11.54
CA ARG A 171 -10.25 1.42 10.61
C ARG A 171 -11.10 2.63 10.21
N THR A 172 -11.79 3.23 11.17
CA THR A 172 -12.77 4.29 10.94
C THR A 172 -12.47 5.61 11.68
N GLY A 173 -11.29 5.75 12.28
CA GLY A 173 -10.88 7.02 12.88
C GLY A 173 -10.66 8.13 11.84
N SER A 174 -10.85 9.36 12.24
CA SER A 174 -10.55 10.52 11.40
C SER A 174 -9.07 10.56 11.02
N PHE A 175 -8.79 11.04 9.82
CA PHE A 175 -7.43 11.25 9.31
C PHE A 175 -7.06 12.72 9.40
N LYS A 176 -5.90 13.01 9.99
CA LYS A 176 -5.36 14.36 10.01
C LYS A 176 -3.86 14.31 9.74
N LEU A 177 -3.44 15.00 8.70
CA LEU A 177 -2.03 15.22 8.43
C LEU A 177 -1.49 16.25 9.43
N LEU A 178 -0.34 15.95 10.04
CA LEU A 178 0.29 16.79 11.07
C LEU A 178 1.54 17.50 10.55
N GLN A 179 2.37 16.77 9.80
CA GLN A 179 3.60 17.33 9.22
C GLN A 179 3.98 16.57 7.95
N ALA A 180 4.51 17.32 6.98
CA ALA A 180 5.15 16.75 5.79
C ALA A 180 6.31 17.67 5.39
N GLU A 181 7.54 17.22 5.63
CA GLU A 181 8.75 17.97 5.35
C GLU A 181 9.91 16.99 5.10
N ASP A 182 10.65 17.23 4.03
CA ASP A 182 11.75 16.36 3.58
C ASP A 182 11.34 14.88 3.51
N ASP A 183 11.90 14.02 4.35
CA ASP A 183 11.61 12.60 4.45
C ASP A 183 10.62 12.25 5.58
N ILE A 184 9.99 13.26 6.18
CA ILE A 184 9.10 13.10 7.33
C ILE A 184 7.65 13.32 6.89
N PHE A 185 6.82 12.28 7.10
CA PHE A 185 5.39 12.32 6.86
C PHE A 185 4.65 11.84 8.12
N ILE A 186 3.97 12.75 8.82
CA ILE A 186 3.29 12.47 10.09
C ILE A 186 1.80 12.70 9.94
N TYR A 187 1.00 11.72 10.34
CA TYR A 187 -0.45 11.85 10.43
C TYR A 187 -1.00 11.18 11.68
N SER A 188 -2.20 11.54 12.05
CA SER A 188 -2.95 10.92 13.14
C SER A 188 -4.22 10.25 12.64
N ARG A 189 -4.64 9.23 13.37
CA ARG A 189 -5.93 8.56 13.25
C ARG A 189 -6.60 8.61 14.61
N VAL A 190 -7.80 9.19 14.69
CA VAL A 190 -8.44 9.49 15.98
C VAL A 190 -9.93 9.11 15.96
N ILE A 191 -10.36 8.38 16.99
CA ILE A 191 -11.76 8.28 17.38
C ILE A 191 -12.03 9.41 18.39
N ASN A 192 -12.98 10.27 18.10
CA ASN A 192 -13.27 11.43 18.95
C ASN A 192 -14.50 11.12 19.85
N GLN A 193 -14.29 11.07 21.15
CA GLN A 193 -15.35 10.79 22.14
C GLN A 193 -16.14 9.50 21.85
N GLY A 194 -15.45 8.46 21.37
CA GLY A 194 -16.07 7.18 21.01
C GLY A 194 -16.84 7.18 19.70
N ILE A 195 -16.76 8.26 18.92
CA ILE A 195 -17.44 8.39 17.63
C ILE A 195 -16.41 8.34 16.48
N ASP A 196 -16.72 7.59 15.45
CA ASP A 196 -15.88 7.44 14.26
C ASP A 196 -16.07 8.59 13.25
N VAL A 197 -15.37 8.53 12.13
CA VAL A 197 -15.43 9.54 11.08
C VAL A 197 -16.79 9.66 10.41
N PHE A 198 -17.64 8.65 10.50
CA PHE A 198 -19.00 8.61 9.93
C PHE A 198 -20.09 9.02 10.94
N GLY A 199 -19.69 9.44 12.15
CA GLY A 199 -20.64 9.79 13.20
C GLY A 199 -21.26 8.59 13.91
N GLN A 200 -20.70 7.39 13.73
CA GLN A 200 -21.17 6.16 14.38
C GLN A 200 -20.35 5.86 15.64
N PRO A 201 -20.92 5.18 16.64
CA PRO A 201 -20.15 4.65 17.75
C PRO A 201 -19.02 3.76 17.22
N ALA A 202 -17.77 4.04 17.63
CA ALA A 202 -16.65 3.22 17.22
C ALA A 202 -16.79 1.82 17.84
N GLU A 203 -16.72 0.79 17.00
CA GLU A 203 -16.72 -0.59 17.48
C GLU A 203 -15.52 -0.81 18.41
N ASN A 204 -15.78 -1.29 19.61
CA ASN A 204 -14.74 -1.80 20.49
C ASN A 204 -14.14 -3.04 19.82
N GLY A 205 -12.82 -3.00 19.53
CA GLY A 205 -12.08 -4.12 18.95
C GLY A 205 -11.90 -5.29 19.94
#